data_6632a32c75d31c69cdc7ae653df6637c
#
_entry.id   6632a32c75d31c69cdc7ae653df6637c
#
_cell.length_a   1.000
_cell.length_b   1.000
_cell.length_c   1.000
_cell.angle_alpha   90.00
_cell.angle_beta   90.00
_cell.angle_gamma   90.00
#
_symmetry.space_group_name_H-M   'P 1'
#
loop_
_entity.id
_entity.type
_entity.pdbx_description
1 polymer ?
#
loop_
_entity_poly.entity_id
_entity_poly.type
_entity_poly.pdbx_seq_one_letter_code
_entity_poly.pdbx_strand_id
1 'polypeptide(L)'
;MPQYSKRMVIVHWLTLVLLIAAWYLGDSLAEATDDGKATLAGYIVHISVGGTVLLLTLSQLYFRRKDGTPPLLADTPMYQVVAKNVHYFLYTVLILLPVTGVTIILTSKVGAALLAGDAVLLPKKFHGVFAHVVHEQLVTVLIVLTVLHVLGAIKHQFIMKDGLMSRMSLRKKD
;
A
#
# COMPACT_ATOMS: atom_id res chain seq x y z
N MET A 1 19.14 6.31 20.11
CA MET A 1 18.00 5.35 20.03
C MET A 1 18.22 4.33 18.92
N PRO A 2 17.88 3.05 19.09
CA PRO A 2 17.97 2.09 18.01
C PRO A 2 17.05 2.48 16.86
N GLN A 3 17.61 2.55 15.64
CA GLN A 3 16.93 2.95 14.41
C GLN A 3 16.78 1.75 13.48
N TYR A 4 15.81 1.81 12.55
CA TYR A 4 15.74 0.87 11.43
C TYR A 4 16.95 1.05 10.49
N SER A 5 17.29 0.01 9.73
CA SER A 5 18.33 0.11 8.73
C SER A 5 17.98 1.18 7.67
N LYS A 6 18.99 1.87 7.13
CA LYS A 6 18.76 2.93 6.12
C LYS A 6 17.92 2.44 4.94
N ARG A 7 18.16 1.20 4.47
CA ARG A 7 17.40 0.61 3.37
C ARG A 7 15.94 0.40 3.74
N MET A 8 15.63 -0.02 4.99
CA MET A 8 14.26 -0.14 5.48
C MET A 8 13.56 1.22 5.49
N VAL A 9 14.25 2.26 5.97
CA VAL A 9 13.71 3.64 6.01
C VAL A 9 13.39 4.15 4.60
N ILE A 10 14.32 3.98 3.65
CA ILE A 10 14.13 4.40 2.25
C ILE A 10 12.92 3.69 1.64
N VAL A 11 12.88 2.36 1.74
CA VAL A 11 11.80 1.56 1.15
C VAL A 11 10.45 1.90 1.79
N HIS A 12 10.41 2.16 3.09
CA HIS A 12 9.17 2.56 3.79
C HIS A 12 8.61 3.89 3.24
N TRP A 13 9.44 4.93 3.17
CA TRP A 13 8.98 6.23 2.70
C TRP A 13 8.62 6.21 1.20
N LEU A 14 9.39 5.46 0.40
CA LEU A 14 9.08 5.28 -1.02
C LEU A 14 7.75 4.53 -1.21
N THR A 15 7.48 3.50 -0.38
CA THR A 15 6.19 2.80 -0.38
C THR A 15 5.04 3.77 -0.09
N LEU A 16 5.18 4.66 0.91
CA LEU A 16 4.14 5.63 1.23
C LEU A 16 3.84 6.56 0.05
N VAL A 17 4.89 7.11 -0.61
CA VAL A 17 4.71 7.99 -1.78
C VAL A 17 4.01 7.27 -2.92
N LEU A 18 4.46 6.05 -3.25
CA LEU A 18 3.85 5.27 -4.33
C LEU A 18 2.45 4.76 -3.97
N LEU A 19 2.16 4.54 -2.69
CA LEU A 19 0.83 4.16 -2.24
C LEU A 19 -0.18 5.30 -2.44
N ILE A 20 0.19 6.53 -2.13
CA ILE A 20 -0.63 7.72 -2.40
C ILE A 20 -0.84 7.88 -3.91
N ALA A 21 0.21 7.69 -4.71
CA ALA A 21 0.10 7.72 -6.17
C ALA A 21 -0.81 6.61 -6.71
N ALA A 22 -0.67 5.37 -6.21
CA ALA A 22 -1.51 4.24 -6.61
C ALA A 22 -2.98 4.47 -6.30
N TRP A 23 -3.29 5.04 -5.13
CA TRP A 23 -4.65 5.40 -4.75
C TRP A 23 -5.23 6.46 -5.69
N TYR A 24 -4.53 7.56 -5.90
CA TYR A 24 -4.98 8.64 -6.82
C TYR A 24 -5.20 8.14 -8.24
N LEU A 25 -4.25 7.35 -8.77
CA LEU A 25 -4.34 6.76 -10.10
C LEU A 25 -5.50 5.75 -10.19
N GLY A 26 -5.75 4.96 -9.14
CA GLY A 26 -6.85 4.00 -9.09
C GLY A 26 -8.21 4.68 -9.06
N ASP A 27 -8.36 5.73 -8.26
CA ASP A 27 -9.59 6.52 -8.15
C ASP A 27 -9.91 7.20 -9.48
N SER A 28 -8.93 7.91 -10.07
CA SER A 28 -9.07 8.53 -11.40
C SER A 28 -9.37 7.53 -12.51
N LEU A 29 -8.82 6.32 -12.42
CA LEU A 29 -9.06 5.24 -13.38
C LEU A 29 -10.47 4.66 -13.24
N ALA A 30 -10.98 4.53 -12.02
CA ALA A 30 -12.35 4.08 -11.75
C ALA A 30 -13.36 5.07 -12.33
N GLU A 31 -13.19 6.38 -12.06
CA GLU A 31 -14.02 7.45 -12.63
C GLU A 31 -13.99 7.44 -14.17
N ALA A 32 -12.78 7.37 -14.75
CA ALA A 32 -12.62 7.31 -16.21
C ALA A 32 -13.26 6.04 -16.82
N THR A 33 -13.27 4.93 -16.11
CA THR A 33 -13.91 3.69 -16.55
C THR A 33 -15.43 3.83 -16.58
N ASP A 34 -16.02 4.39 -15.53
CA ASP A 34 -17.47 4.63 -15.44
C ASP A 34 -17.96 5.63 -16.49
N ASP A 35 -17.16 6.64 -16.81
CA ASP A 35 -17.39 7.60 -17.87
C ASP A 35 -17.17 7.04 -19.29
N GLY A 36 -16.61 5.85 -19.43
CA GLY A 36 -16.20 5.26 -20.71
C GLY A 36 -15.01 5.97 -21.37
N LYS A 37 -14.19 6.68 -20.59
CA LYS A 37 -12.99 7.43 -21.01
C LYS A 37 -11.68 6.76 -20.61
N ALA A 38 -11.72 5.59 -20.00
CA ALA A 38 -10.52 4.87 -19.57
C ALA A 38 -9.58 4.58 -20.76
N THR A 39 -8.28 4.65 -20.48
CA THR A 39 -7.24 4.41 -21.49
C THR A 39 -6.36 3.23 -21.10
N LEU A 40 -5.74 2.58 -22.10
CA LEU A 40 -4.73 1.54 -21.83
C LEU A 40 -3.56 2.08 -20.99
N ALA A 41 -3.12 3.31 -21.27
CA ALA A 41 -2.05 3.95 -20.50
C ALA A 41 -2.41 4.11 -19.02
N GLY A 42 -3.67 4.50 -18.71
CA GLY A 42 -4.14 4.61 -17.33
C GLY A 42 -4.04 3.27 -16.58
N TYR A 43 -4.51 2.18 -17.22
CA TYR A 43 -4.37 0.83 -16.65
C TYR A 43 -2.90 0.42 -16.47
N ILE A 44 -2.05 0.62 -17.49
CA ILE A 44 -0.63 0.25 -17.44
C ILE A 44 0.08 1.00 -16.30
N VAL A 45 -0.15 2.30 -16.15
CA VAL A 45 0.48 3.10 -15.10
C VAL A 45 0.01 2.64 -13.72
N HIS A 46 -1.30 2.46 -13.50
CA HIS A 46 -1.82 1.98 -12.21
C HIS A 46 -1.26 0.59 -11.86
N ILE A 47 -1.27 -0.35 -12.79
CA ILE A 47 -0.73 -1.70 -12.61
C ILE A 47 0.76 -1.67 -12.28
N SER A 48 1.54 -0.82 -12.99
CA SER A 48 2.98 -0.69 -12.77
C SER A 48 3.31 -0.12 -11.38
N VAL A 49 2.58 0.90 -10.95
CA VAL A 49 2.74 1.48 -9.61
C VAL A 49 2.33 0.48 -8.54
N GLY A 50 1.19 -0.20 -8.70
CA GLY A 50 0.73 -1.24 -7.77
C GLY A 50 1.71 -2.41 -7.66
N GLY A 51 2.26 -2.88 -8.79
CA GLY A 51 3.29 -3.91 -8.82
C GLY A 51 4.58 -3.46 -8.11
N THR A 52 4.97 -2.19 -8.28
CA THR A 52 6.14 -1.63 -7.58
C THR A 52 5.89 -1.56 -6.07
N VAL A 53 4.69 -1.18 -5.62
CA VAL A 53 4.30 -1.20 -4.19
C VAL A 53 4.42 -2.61 -3.63
N LEU A 54 3.99 -3.64 -4.37
CA LEU A 54 4.17 -5.03 -3.94
C LEU A 54 5.64 -5.40 -3.75
N LEU A 55 6.51 -5.08 -4.72
CA LEU A 55 7.94 -5.36 -4.64
C LEU A 55 8.61 -4.66 -3.45
N LEU A 56 8.23 -3.40 -3.20
CA LEU A 56 8.72 -2.66 -2.03
C LEU A 56 8.19 -3.27 -0.71
N THR A 57 6.94 -3.71 -0.66
CA THR A 57 6.36 -4.39 0.51
C THR A 57 7.11 -5.69 0.83
N LEU A 58 7.39 -6.51 -0.19
CA LEU A 58 8.18 -7.73 -0.04
C LEU A 58 9.61 -7.42 0.41
N SER A 59 10.21 -6.34 -0.13
CA SER A 59 11.52 -5.86 0.30
C SER A 59 11.54 -5.42 1.77
N GLN A 60 10.47 -4.74 2.25
CA GLN A 60 10.33 -4.38 3.66
C GLN A 60 10.27 -5.63 4.55
N LEU A 61 9.50 -6.64 4.16
CA LEU A 61 9.41 -7.91 4.91
C LEU A 61 10.76 -8.63 4.95
N TYR A 62 11.49 -8.63 3.84
CA TYR A 62 12.83 -9.20 3.78
C TYR A 62 13.82 -8.45 4.69
N PHE A 63 13.86 -7.11 4.62
CA PHE A 63 14.76 -6.32 5.47
C PHE A 63 14.38 -6.40 6.94
N ARG A 64 13.09 -6.47 7.26
CA ARG A 64 12.60 -6.68 8.62
C ARG A 64 13.15 -7.97 9.22
N ARG A 65 13.21 -9.05 8.43
CA ARG A 65 13.78 -10.33 8.87
C ARG A 65 15.30 -10.30 8.95
N LYS A 66 15.95 -9.70 7.96
CA LYS A 66 17.41 -9.69 7.84
C LYS A 66 18.10 -8.74 8.82
N ASP A 67 17.57 -7.53 8.99
CA ASP A 67 18.18 -6.47 9.78
C ASP A 67 17.62 -6.40 11.22
N GLY A 68 16.55 -7.13 11.48
CA GLY A 68 15.79 -7.02 12.72
C GLY A 68 14.94 -5.75 12.81
N THR A 69 14.29 -5.60 13.94
CA THR A 69 13.46 -4.42 14.25
C THR A 69 13.83 -3.85 15.60
N PRO A 70 13.85 -2.53 15.77
CA PRO A 70 14.00 -1.90 17.08
C PRO A 70 12.91 -2.41 18.05
N PRO A 71 13.20 -2.51 19.36
CA PRO A 71 12.22 -2.92 20.36
C PRO A 71 11.03 -1.96 20.36
N LEU A 72 9.83 -2.45 20.68
CA LEU A 72 8.63 -1.62 20.78
C LEU A 72 8.77 -0.57 21.90
N LEU A 73 8.28 0.65 21.65
CA LEU A 73 8.29 1.75 22.64
C LEU A 73 7.00 1.81 23.47
N ALA A 74 6.07 0.89 23.26
CA ALA A 74 4.79 0.96 23.95
C ALA A 74 4.93 0.53 25.43
N ASP A 75 4.49 1.38 26.35
CA ASP A 75 4.61 1.19 27.79
C ASP A 75 3.67 0.12 28.33
N THR A 76 2.61 -0.22 27.61
CA THR A 76 1.63 -1.24 28.04
C THR A 76 1.51 -2.38 27.03
N PRO A 77 1.26 -3.63 27.51
CA PRO A 77 1.06 -4.78 26.65
C PRO A 77 -0.02 -4.56 25.59
N MET A 78 -1.10 -3.84 25.94
CA MET A 78 -2.21 -3.58 25.03
C MET A 78 -1.77 -2.73 23.82
N TYR A 79 -1.03 -1.65 24.02
CA TYR A 79 -0.53 -0.82 22.90
C TYR A 79 0.47 -1.58 22.03
N GLN A 80 1.27 -2.48 22.61
CA GLN A 80 2.16 -3.34 21.84
C GLN A 80 1.38 -4.28 20.91
N VAL A 81 0.29 -4.87 21.39
CA VAL A 81 -0.58 -5.75 20.59
C VAL A 81 -1.24 -4.96 19.46
N VAL A 82 -1.79 -3.77 19.75
CA VAL A 82 -2.40 -2.91 18.73
C VAL A 82 -1.38 -2.53 17.66
N ALA A 83 -0.19 -2.07 18.05
CA ALA A 83 0.86 -1.69 17.10
C ALA A 83 1.30 -2.86 16.20
N LYS A 84 1.48 -4.07 16.78
CA LYS A 84 1.81 -5.27 16.01
C LYS A 84 0.72 -5.64 15.01
N ASN A 85 -0.55 -5.60 15.45
CA ASN A 85 -1.68 -5.97 14.60
C ASN A 85 -1.88 -4.99 13.46
N VAL A 86 -1.77 -3.68 13.70
CA VAL A 86 -1.87 -2.67 12.62
C VAL A 86 -0.80 -2.93 11.56
N HIS A 87 0.46 -3.19 11.93
CA HIS A 87 1.49 -3.52 10.96
C HIS A 87 1.23 -4.85 10.24
N TYR A 88 0.77 -5.87 10.95
CA TYR A 88 0.40 -7.15 10.34
C TYR A 88 -0.69 -6.98 9.28
N PHE A 89 -1.77 -6.28 9.61
CA PHE A 89 -2.86 -6.04 8.68
C PHE A 89 -2.42 -5.14 7.51
N LEU A 90 -1.60 -4.11 7.74
CA LEU A 90 -1.04 -3.30 6.65
C LEU A 90 -0.27 -4.17 5.65
N TYR A 91 0.65 -5.03 6.10
CA TYR A 91 1.38 -5.92 5.19
C TYR A 91 0.45 -6.89 4.46
N THR A 92 -0.53 -7.45 5.16
CA THR A 92 -1.50 -8.37 4.57
C THR A 92 -2.28 -7.69 3.44
N VAL A 93 -2.83 -6.50 3.69
CA VAL A 93 -3.61 -5.76 2.69
C VAL A 93 -2.73 -5.29 1.53
N LEU A 94 -1.50 -4.83 1.80
CA LEU A 94 -0.55 -4.41 0.76
C LEU A 94 -0.12 -5.57 -0.18
N ILE A 95 -0.24 -6.83 0.26
CA ILE A 95 -0.02 -8.01 -0.58
C ILE A 95 -1.31 -8.39 -1.31
N LEU A 96 -2.46 -8.38 -0.63
CA LEU A 96 -3.73 -8.80 -1.21
C LEU A 96 -4.22 -7.86 -2.32
N LEU A 97 -3.98 -6.55 -2.19
CA LEU A 97 -4.38 -5.56 -3.19
C LEU A 97 -3.82 -5.85 -4.59
N PRO A 98 -2.51 -6.04 -4.79
CA PRO A 98 -1.99 -6.41 -6.11
C PRO A 98 -2.48 -7.79 -6.58
N VAL A 99 -2.70 -8.74 -5.67
CA VAL A 99 -3.25 -10.06 -6.03
C VAL A 99 -4.66 -9.91 -6.59
N THR A 100 -5.53 -9.12 -5.94
CA THR A 100 -6.87 -8.84 -6.48
C THR A 100 -6.80 -8.05 -7.78
N GLY A 101 -5.85 -7.12 -7.93
CA GLY A 101 -5.59 -6.40 -9.18
C GLY A 101 -5.25 -7.34 -10.35
N VAL A 102 -4.35 -8.30 -10.13
CA VAL A 102 -4.04 -9.35 -11.13
C VAL A 102 -5.29 -10.19 -11.43
N THR A 103 -6.07 -10.53 -10.42
CA THR A 103 -7.32 -11.29 -10.62
C THR A 103 -8.32 -10.51 -11.49
N ILE A 104 -8.43 -9.19 -11.31
CA ILE A 104 -9.27 -8.34 -12.17
C ILE A 104 -8.79 -8.43 -13.63
N ILE A 105 -7.48 -8.33 -13.88
CA ILE A 105 -6.92 -8.44 -15.23
C ILE A 105 -7.29 -9.78 -15.86
N LEU A 106 -7.19 -10.88 -15.11
CA LEU A 106 -7.43 -12.23 -15.59
C LEU A 106 -8.92 -12.57 -15.78
N THR A 107 -9.82 -11.94 -14.99
CA THR A 107 -11.26 -12.27 -14.97
C THR A 107 -12.14 -11.23 -15.67
N SER A 108 -11.55 -10.15 -16.18
CA SER A 108 -12.25 -9.09 -16.91
C SER A 108 -11.69 -8.92 -18.33
N LYS A 109 -12.32 -8.02 -19.10
CA LYS A 109 -11.83 -7.66 -20.44
C LYS A 109 -10.54 -6.82 -20.44
N VAL A 110 -10.07 -6.35 -19.27
CA VAL A 110 -8.84 -5.56 -19.17
C VAL A 110 -7.64 -6.33 -19.71
N GLY A 111 -7.50 -7.61 -19.35
CA GLY A 111 -6.40 -8.43 -19.84
C GLY A 111 -6.40 -8.57 -21.38
N ALA A 112 -7.56 -8.81 -21.97
CA ALA A 112 -7.70 -8.91 -23.43
C ALA A 112 -7.37 -7.57 -24.12
N ALA A 113 -7.85 -6.45 -23.58
CA ALA A 113 -7.58 -5.12 -24.08
C ALA A 113 -6.07 -4.78 -24.06
N LEU A 114 -5.39 -5.10 -22.96
CA LEU A 114 -3.94 -4.87 -22.80
C LEU A 114 -3.11 -5.73 -23.76
N LEU A 115 -3.49 -7.01 -23.94
CA LEU A 115 -2.78 -7.92 -24.88
C LEU A 115 -2.99 -7.53 -26.34
N ALA A 116 -4.19 -7.07 -26.71
CA ALA A 116 -4.50 -6.62 -28.07
C ALA A 116 -3.97 -5.20 -28.37
N GLY A 117 -3.64 -4.42 -27.34
CA GLY A 117 -3.32 -3.00 -27.51
C GLY A 117 -4.53 -2.16 -27.96
N ASP A 118 -5.75 -2.62 -27.69
CA ASP A 118 -7.00 -2.02 -28.16
C ASP A 118 -7.86 -1.52 -27.00
N ALA A 119 -7.97 -0.19 -26.89
CA ALA A 119 -8.76 0.47 -25.86
C ALA A 119 -10.28 0.23 -26.03
N VAL A 120 -10.76 -0.11 -27.22
CA VAL A 120 -12.18 -0.39 -27.46
C VAL A 120 -12.66 -1.63 -26.68
N LEU A 121 -11.75 -2.54 -26.37
CA LEU A 121 -12.03 -3.75 -25.58
C LEU A 121 -12.12 -3.48 -24.07
N LEU A 122 -11.72 -2.29 -23.59
CA LEU A 122 -11.78 -1.98 -22.16
C LEU A 122 -13.23 -2.05 -21.65
N PRO A 123 -13.44 -2.59 -20.44
CA PRO A 123 -14.76 -2.64 -19.84
C PRO A 123 -15.24 -1.22 -19.52
N LYS A 124 -16.51 -0.94 -19.80
CA LYS A 124 -17.15 0.31 -19.34
C LYS A 124 -17.62 0.22 -17.90
N LYS A 125 -17.78 -0.98 -17.36
CA LYS A 125 -18.16 -1.28 -15.97
C LYS A 125 -17.67 -2.66 -15.58
N PHE A 126 -17.40 -2.85 -14.30
CA PHE A 126 -16.95 -4.14 -13.74
C PHE A 126 -18.11 -4.98 -13.17
N HIS A 127 -19.28 -4.99 -13.85
CA HIS A 127 -20.42 -5.79 -13.39
C HIS A 127 -20.06 -7.27 -13.30
N GLY A 128 -20.30 -7.87 -12.11
CA GLY A 128 -20.06 -9.29 -11.86
C GLY A 128 -18.60 -9.69 -11.66
N VAL A 129 -17.66 -8.74 -11.67
CA VAL A 129 -16.25 -9.02 -11.38
C VAL A 129 -16.02 -8.94 -9.88
N PHE A 130 -16.17 -10.05 -9.17
CA PHE A 130 -16.04 -10.11 -7.69
C PHE A 130 -14.69 -9.58 -7.20
N ALA A 131 -13.60 -9.86 -7.93
CA ALA A 131 -12.27 -9.37 -7.58
C ALA A 131 -12.19 -7.83 -7.55
N HIS A 132 -12.97 -7.13 -8.38
CA HIS A 132 -13.04 -5.67 -8.37
C HIS A 132 -13.66 -5.15 -7.06
N VAL A 133 -14.79 -5.73 -6.65
CA VAL A 133 -15.43 -5.37 -5.37
C VAL A 133 -14.50 -5.60 -4.19
N VAL A 134 -13.80 -6.74 -4.17
CA VAL A 134 -12.83 -7.05 -3.11
C VAL A 134 -11.68 -6.05 -3.12
N HIS A 135 -11.17 -5.67 -4.30
CA HIS A 135 -10.09 -4.68 -4.45
C HIS A 135 -10.49 -3.32 -3.85
N GLU A 136 -11.67 -2.81 -4.18
CA GLU A 136 -12.21 -1.54 -3.65
C GLU A 136 -12.38 -1.58 -2.13
N GLN A 137 -12.89 -2.69 -1.58
CA GLN A 137 -13.01 -2.84 -0.12
C GLN A 137 -11.65 -2.89 0.56
N LEU A 138 -10.66 -3.57 -0.04
CA LEU A 138 -9.29 -3.59 0.48
C LEU A 138 -8.63 -2.21 0.43
N VAL A 139 -8.91 -1.37 -0.60
CA VAL A 139 -8.46 0.02 -0.63
C VAL A 139 -9.03 0.81 0.56
N THR A 140 -10.32 0.68 0.84
CA THR A 140 -10.96 1.32 2.00
C THR A 140 -10.33 0.87 3.32
N VAL A 141 -10.11 -0.43 3.49
CA VAL A 141 -9.43 -1.00 4.67
C VAL A 141 -8.00 -0.45 4.79
N LEU A 142 -7.27 -0.37 3.68
CA LEU A 142 -5.91 0.18 3.65
C LEU A 142 -5.86 1.65 4.10
N ILE A 143 -6.81 2.47 3.63
CA ILE A 143 -6.91 3.88 4.05
C ILE A 143 -7.12 3.96 5.56
N VAL A 144 -8.07 3.21 6.11
CA VAL A 144 -8.35 3.19 7.56
C VAL A 144 -7.10 2.76 8.35
N LEU A 145 -6.44 1.67 7.95
CA LEU A 145 -5.23 1.19 8.60
C LEU A 145 -4.08 2.20 8.51
N THR A 146 -3.93 2.87 7.38
CA THR A 146 -2.90 3.90 7.18
C THR A 146 -3.17 5.11 8.09
N VAL A 147 -4.42 5.57 8.19
CA VAL A 147 -4.80 6.65 9.11
C VAL A 147 -4.50 6.25 10.55
N LEU A 148 -4.87 5.05 10.99
CA LEU A 148 -4.57 4.56 12.33
C LEU A 148 -3.06 4.50 12.60
N HIS A 149 -2.28 4.04 11.62
CA HIS A 149 -0.82 3.99 11.70
C HIS A 149 -0.20 5.38 11.85
N VAL A 150 -0.65 6.34 11.03
CA VAL A 150 -0.18 7.73 11.09
C VAL A 150 -0.58 8.41 12.41
N LEU A 151 -1.83 8.23 12.85
CA LEU A 151 -2.29 8.76 14.14
C LEU A 151 -1.49 8.18 15.31
N GLY A 152 -1.15 6.89 15.26
CA GLY A 152 -0.24 6.28 16.22
C GLY A 152 1.14 6.96 16.24
N ALA A 153 1.72 7.20 15.07
CA ALA A 153 3.01 7.90 14.96
C ALA A 153 2.95 9.35 15.47
N ILE A 154 1.87 10.07 15.16
CA ILE A 154 1.61 11.44 15.67
C ILE A 154 1.49 11.44 17.19
N LYS A 155 0.73 10.50 17.76
CA LYS A 155 0.61 10.36 19.24
C LYS A 155 1.96 10.16 19.88
N HIS A 156 2.79 9.24 19.36
CA HIS A 156 4.13 9.01 19.89
C HIS A 156 5.04 10.25 19.77
N GLN A 157 4.95 10.98 18.64
CA GLN A 157 5.80 12.14 18.37
C GLN A 157 5.44 13.34 19.25
N PHE A 158 4.15 13.67 19.39
CA PHE A 158 3.70 14.94 19.97
C PHE A 158 3.13 14.80 21.39
N ILE A 159 2.53 13.66 21.73
CA ILE A 159 1.91 13.42 23.04
C ILE A 159 2.89 12.68 23.96
N MET A 160 3.39 11.52 23.52
CA MET A 160 4.31 10.71 24.34
C MET A 160 5.76 11.23 24.27
N LYS A 161 6.13 11.91 23.19
CA LYS A 161 7.46 12.52 22.98
C LYS A 161 8.62 11.53 23.14
N ASP A 162 8.37 10.26 22.78
CA ASP A 162 9.31 9.15 22.95
C ASP A 162 10.30 8.95 21.78
N GLY A 163 10.22 9.83 20.78
CA GLY A 163 11.14 9.84 19.65
C GLY A 163 10.91 8.73 18.63
N LEU A 164 9.71 8.10 18.58
CA LEU A 164 9.38 7.03 17.65
C LEU A 164 9.73 7.38 16.18
N MET A 165 9.38 8.60 15.73
CA MET A 165 9.65 9.06 14.38
C MET A 165 11.15 9.11 14.04
N SER A 166 12.01 9.31 15.02
CA SER A 166 13.47 9.32 14.80
C SER A 166 14.00 7.96 14.37
N ARG A 167 13.29 6.84 14.67
CA ARG A 167 13.65 5.50 14.27
C ARG A 167 13.51 5.27 12.76
N MET A 168 12.64 6.06 12.11
CA MET A 168 12.40 6.06 10.66
C MET A 168 13.03 7.27 9.97
N SER A 169 14.09 7.85 10.57
CA SER A 169 14.89 8.94 10.02
C SER A 169 16.17 8.38 9.37
N LEU A 170 16.59 8.98 8.26
CA LEU A 170 17.89 8.72 7.62
C LEU A 170 19.05 9.38 8.38
N ARG A 171 18.74 10.37 9.21
CA ARG A 171 19.74 11.07 10.03
C ARG A 171 20.04 10.25 11.29
N LYS A 172 21.28 9.82 11.46
CA LYS A 172 21.72 9.27 12.75
C LYS A 172 21.60 10.36 13.83
N LYS A 173 20.89 10.05 14.90
CA LYS A 173 21.07 10.80 16.17
C LYS A 173 22.16 10.07 16.94
N ASP A 174 23.26 10.76 17.15
CA ASP A 174 24.31 10.37 18.08
C ASP A 174 23.76 10.30 19.50
#